data_bdca875ade67e0eb1841732c0f9562df
#
_entry.id   bdca875ade67e0eb1841732c0f9562df
#
_cell.length_a   1.000
_cell.length_b   1.000
_cell.length_c   1.000
_cell.angle_alpha   90.00
_cell.angle_beta   90.00
_cell.angle_gamma   90.00
#
_symmetry.space_group_name_H-M   'P 1'
#
loop_
_entity.id
_entity.type
_entity.pdbx_description
1 polymer ?
#
loop_
_entity_poly.entity_id
_entity_poly.type
_entity_poly.pdbx_seq_one_letter_code
_entity_poly.pdbx_strand_id
1 'polypeptide(L)'
;LRLIIESQVDAIIFDEKRLNLAKDVITSKDSNVKYFICMDYNEDSNGILSFSKLLKDGKKLIESNSSKYNSISIDKDKLSVLIYTSGTTNNPKAVMLSQYNICSNVSAMTTLIKYEKDDSILVFLPLHHTLACLASFLFCYYIGFRLCFADSIKDIGKNMVEYKISGLVCVPAVLEIMYRQIIRGVKKSGKYTAFKFLCAFSNFLMFFHIDIRRKLFKQVLDNFGGKMRTIIYGSAATDKKVIHLFNTIGIDMLQGYGL
;
A
#
# COMPACT_ATOMS: atom_id res chain seq x y z
N LEU A 1 6.69 -10.99 21.08
CA LEU A 1 7.98 -11.53 21.52
C LEU A 1 8.47 -12.67 20.64
N ARG A 2 7.68 -13.77 20.46
CA ARG A 2 8.07 -14.95 19.68
C ARG A 2 8.61 -14.62 18.29
N LEU A 3 7.93 -13.81 17.49
CA LEU A 3 8.35 -13.44 16.14
C LEU A 3 9.69 -12.69 16.12
N ILE A 4 9.94 -11.86 17.12
CA ILE A 4 11.19 -11.12 17.25
C ILE A 4 12.36 -12.09 17.54
N ILE A 5 12.13 -13.08 18.40
CA ILE A 5 13.12 -14.10 18.71
C ILE A 5 13.40 -14.98 17.48
N GLU A 6 12.36 -15.48 16.81
CA GLU A 6 12.48 -16.33 15.62
C GLU A 6 13.19 -15.62 14.46
N SER A 7 12.95 -14.30 14.28
CA SER A 7 13.56 -13.52 13.20
C SER A 7 15.00 -13.08 13.48
N GLN A 8 15.52 -13.30 14.69
CA GLN A 8 16.89 -12.98 15.10
C GLN A 8 17.31 -11.54 14.76
N VAL A 9 16.41 -10.59 14.93
CA VAL A 9 16.67 -9.18 14.61
C VAL A 9 17.61 -8.55 15.61
N ASP A 10 18.55 -7.71 15.13
CA ASP A 10 19.46 -6.93 15.97
C ASP A 10 18.82 -5.66 16.52
N ALA A 11 17.80 -5.12 15.83
CA ALA A 11 17.14 -3.86 16.21
C ALA A 11 15.62 -3.95 16.04
N ILE A 12 14.90 -3.24 16.91
CA ILE A 12 13.47 -2.99 16.74
C ILE A 12 13.20 -1.48 16.74
N ILE A 13 12.31 -1.06 15.81
CA ILE A 13 11.83 0.33 15.74
C ILE A 13 10.34 0.29 16.11
N PHE A 14 9.92 1.14 17.02
CA PHE A 14 8.55 1.13 17.56
C PHE A 14 8.07 2.53 17.91
N ASP A 15 6.74 2.70 17.98
CA ASP A 15 6.09 3.89 18.52
C ASP A 15 5.95 3.82 20.05
N GLU A 16 5.77 4.97 20.72
CA GLU A 16 5.66 5.04 22.19
C GLU A 16 4.50 4.19 22.73
N LYS A 17 3.44 4.01 21.94
CA LYS A 17 2.30 3.17 22.32
C LYS A 17 2.68 1.70 22.53
N ARG A 18 3.79 1.25 21.96
CA ARG A 18 4.32 -0.11 22.07
C ARG A 18 5.48 -0.25 23.05
N LEU A 19 5.72 0.80 23.85
CA LEU A 19 6.82 0.81 24.83
C LEU A 19 6.77 -0.39 25.80
N ASN A 20 5.58 -0.80 26.24
CA ASN A 20 5.46 -1.96 27.13
C ASN A 20 5.90 -3.25 26.46
N LEU A 21 5.52 -3.46 25.18
CA LEU A 21 5.98 -4.63 24.42
C LEU A 21 7.50 -4.59 24.20
N ALA A 22 8.08 -3.42 23.96
CA ALA A 22 9.51 -3.26 23.86
C ALA A 22 10.22 -3.60 25.17
N LYS A 23 9.69 -3.21 26.34
CA LYS A 23 10.20 -3.58 27.66
C LYS A 23 10.17 -5.10 27.89
N ASP A 24 9.14 -5.80 27.43
CA ASP A 24 9.09 -7.27 27.52
C ASP A 24 10.22 -7.93 26.72
N VAL A 25 10.58 -7.34 25.58
CA VAL A 25 11.72 -7.81 24.77
C VAL A 25 13.05 -7.50 25.44
N ILE A 26 13.20 -6.30 26.04
CA ILE A 26 14.41 -5.89 26.79
C ILE A 26 14.68 -6.83 27.95
N THR A 27 13.65 -7.25 28.67
CA THR A 27 13.79 -8.09 29.85
C THR A 27 13.86 -9.60 29.53
N SER A 28 13.60 -9.99 28.29
CA SER A 28 13.63 -11.38 27.86
C SER A 28 15.07 -11.89 27.70
N LYS A 29 15.37 -13.00 28.37
CA LYS A 29 16.67 -13.69 28.24
C LYS A 29 16.86 -14.35 26.88
N ASP A 30 15.79 -14.61 26.15
CA ASP A 30 15.81 -15.29 24.85
C ASP A 30 15.94 -14.28 23.69
N SER A 31 15.94 -12.99 23.98
CA SER A 31 16.05 -11.92 22.98
C SER A 31 17.50 -11.54 22.73
N ASN A 32 17.91 -11.54 21.45
CA ASN A 32 19.23 -11.07 20.99
C ASN A 32 19.20 -9.62 20.46
N VAL A 33 18.08 -8.90 20.65
CA VAL A 33 17.93 -7.51 20.20
C VAL A 33 18.90 -6.61 20.94
N LYS A 34 19.74 -5.89 20.17
CA LYS A 34 20.78 -4.99 20.68
C LYS A 34 20.32 -3.54 20.76
N TYR A 35 19.44 -3.14 19.82
CA TYR A 35 19.03 -1.74 19.65
C TYR A 35 17.51 -1.60 19.73
N PHE A 36 17.08 -0.74 20.63
CA PHE A 36 15.67 -0.37 20.83
C PHE A 36 15.51 1.07 20.41
N ILE A 37 14.71 1.34 19.36
CA ILE A 37 14.60 2.66 18.74
C ILE A 37 13.15 3.11 18.79
N CYS A 38 12.88 4.20 19.54
CA CYS A 38 11.55 4.79 19.61
C CYS A 38 11.40 5.95 18.62
N MET A 39 10.35 5.91 17.78
CA MET A 39 10.08 6.93 16.77
C MET A 39 9.65 8.27 17.38
N ASP A 40 9.01 8.25 18.56
CA ASP A 40 8.44 9.43 19.20
C ASP A 40 9.42 10.10 20.19
N TYR A 41 10.58 9.50 20.43
CA TYR A 41 11.59 10.09 21.32
C TYR A 41 12.42 11.15 20.59
N ASN A 42 12.62 12.29 21.26
CA ASN A 42 13.49 13.34 20.76
C ASN A 42 14.96 13.13 21.15
N GLU A 43 15.19 12.49 22.30
CA GLU A 43 16.52 12.18 22.84
C GLU A 43 16.56 10.73 23.36
N ASP A 44 17.76 10.16 23.47
CA ASP A 44 17.95 8.81 24.01
C ASP A 44 17.54 8.79 25.50
N SER A 45 16.84 7.74 25.90
CA SER A 45 16.35 7.59 27.28
C SER A 45 16.29 6.12 27.68
N ASN A 46 16.79 5.79 28.88
CA ASN A 46 16.68 4.45 29.50
C ASN A 46 17.14 3.30 28.57
N GLY A 47 18.21 3.48 27.81
CA GLY A 47 18.72 2.47 26.87
C GLY A 47 17.92 2.37 25.57
N ILE A 48 16.93 3.23 25.37
CA ILE A 48 16.17 3.35 24.13
C ILE A 48 16.69 4.54 23.34
N LEU A 49 17.02 4.31 22.06
CA LEU A 49 17.54 5.32 21.16
C LEU A 49 16.39 6.15 20.56
N SER A 50 16.68 7.41 20.35
CA SER A 50 15.79 8.32 19.62
C SER A 50 15.96 8.18 18.12
N PHE A 51 14.86 7.88 17.38
CA PHE A 51 14.88 7.82 15.93
C PHE A 51 15.28 9.18 15.31
N SER A 52 14.73 10.28 15.85
CA SER A 52 15.05 11.63 15.36
C SER A 52 16.52 12.01 15.56
N LYS A 53 17.15 11.59 16.66
CA LYS A 53 18.59 11.79 16.90
C LYS A 53 19.43 10.97 15.94
N LEU A 54 19.07 9.68 15.72
CA LEU A 54 19.74 8.83 14.74
C LEU A 54 19.72 9.43 13.32
N LEU A 55 18.59 10.03 12.91
CA LEU A 55 18.48 10.73 11.62
C LEU A 55 19.42 11.92 11.54
N LYS A 56 19.50 12.75 12.60
CA LYS A 56 20.42 13.92 12.66
C LYS A 56 21.88 13.47 12.57
N ASP A 57 22.24 12.41 13.30
CA ASP A 57 23.61 11.90 13.33
C ASP A 57 23.98 11.23 11.99
N GLY A 58 23.07 10.47 11.39
CA GLY A 58 23.23 9.92 10.05
C GLY A 58 23.44 11.00 8.99
N LYS A 59 22.70 12.12 9.06
CA LYS A 59 22.88 13.27 8.18
C LYS A 59 24.30 13.86 8.30
N LYS A 60 24.79 14.08 9.52
CA LYS A 60 26.16 14.56 9.76
C LYS A 60 27.23 13.63 9.17
N LEU A 61 27.03 12.29 9.30
CA LEU A 61 27.92 11.32 8.71
C LEU A 61 27.96 11.38 7.19
N ILE A 62 26.82 11.58 6.54
CA ILE A 62 26.76 11.76 5.08
C ILE A 62 27.45 13.07 4.67
N GLU A 63 27.20 14.16 5.37
CA GLU A 63 27.81 15.47 5.12
C GLU A 63 29.33 15.45 5.31
N SER A 64 29.84 14.61 6.20
CA SER A 64 31.30 14.41 6.40
C SER A 64 31.97 13.54 5.32
N ASN A 65 31.30 13.28 4.20
CA ASN A 65 31.78 12.41 3.11
C ASN A 65 32.13 10.97 3.53
N SER A 66 31.44 10.42 4.51
CA SER A 66 31.54 9.00 4.82
C SER A 66 31.02 8.16 3.65
N SER A 67 31.92 7.65 2.82
CA SER A 67 31.57 6.78 1.67
C SER A 67 31.25 5.33 2.10
N LYS A 68 31.43 5.00 3.38
CA LYS A 68 31.29 3.62 3.88
C LYS A 68 29.94 2.98 3.52
N TYR A 69 28.84 3.70 3.68
CA TYR A 69 27.50 3.19 3.34
C TYR A 69 27.33 3.01 1.83
N ASN A 70 27.77 3.99 1.05
CA ASN A 70 27.61 4.00 -0.42
C ASN A 70 28.55 2.99 -1.12
N SER A 71 29.60 2.50 -0.44
CA SER A 71 30.53 1.51 -0.97
C SER A 71 30.12 0.05 -0.71
N ILE A 72 29.01 -0.15 0.00
CA ILE A 72 28.51 -1.51 0.28
C ILE A 72 27.99 -2.14 -1.01
N SER A 73 28.56 -3.28 -1.40
CA SER A 73 28.03 -4.10 -2.48
C SER A 73 26.75 -4.81 -2.04
N ILE A 74 25.68 -4.65 -2.82
CA ILE A 74 24.42 -5.32 -2.54
C ILE A 74 24.44 -6.71 -3.18
N ASP A 75 24.36 -7.74 -2.35
CA ASP A 75 24.11 -9.10 -2.81
C ASP A 75 22.60 -9.29 -3.02
N LYS A 76 22.19 -9.33 -4.29
CA LYS A 76 20.79 -9.41 -4.70
C LYS A 76 20.09 -10.70 -4.25
N ASP A 77 20.85 -11.78 -4.03
CA ASP A 77 20.33 -13.11 -3.70
C ASP A 77 20.28 -13.36 -2.19
N LYS A 78 20.89 -12.46 -1.41
CA LYS A 78 20.87 -12.55 0.06
C LYS A 78 19.48 -12.26 0.62
N LEU A 79 19.11 -12.99 1.69
CA LEU A 79 17.91 -12.71 2.48
C LEU A 79 17.91 -11.23 2.93
N SER A 80 16.86 -10.51 2.58
CA SER A 80 16.74 -9.07 2.86
C SER A 80 15.47 -8.69 3.60
N VAL A 81 14.38 -9.46 3.43
CA VAL A 81 13.09 -9.18 4.06
C VAL A 81 12.44 -10.47 4.55
N LEU A 82 11.89 -10.41 5.76
CA LEU A 82 11.01 -11.43 6.32
C LEU A 82 9.61 -10.85 6.44
N ILE A 83 8.62 -11.47 5.79
CA ILE A 83 7.21 -11.11 5.93
C ILE A 83 6.48 -12.26 6.58
N TYR A 84 5.82 -11.98 7.71
CA TYR A 84 5.05 -13.00 8.41
C TYR A 84 3.63 -13.08 7.86
N THR A 85 3.20 -14.29 7.52
CA THR A 85 1.83 -14.59 7.09
C THR A 85 1.11 -15.40 8.17
N SER A 86 -0.21 -15.24 8.28
CA SER A 86 -1.02 -15.92 9.30
C SER A 86 -1.09 -17.45 9.16
N GLY A 87 -0.57 -18.02 8.06
CA GLY A 87 -0.54 -19.47 7.84
C GLY A 87 -1.91 -20.17 8.03
N THR A 88 -2.09 -21.34 7.45
CA THR A 88 -3.28 -22.20 7.67
C THR A 88 -3.25 -22.90 9.04
N THR A 89 -2.11 -22.95 9.68
CA THR A 89 -1.89 -23.47 11.04
C THR A 89 -1.62 -22.29 11.95
N ASN A 90 -2.27 -22.15 13.08
CA ASN A 90 -2.18 -21.03 14.04
C ASN A 90 -0.77 -20.43 14.32
N ASN A 91 0.26 -20.88 13.61
CA ASN A 91 1.62 -20.39 13.68
C ASN A 91 1.94 -19.53 12.44
N PRO A 92 2.30 -18.26 12.63
CA PRO A 92 2.78 -17.41 11.54
C PRO A 92 4.00 -18.04 10.86
N LYS A 93 4.07 -17.95 9.52
CA LYS A 93 5.22 -18.40 8.73
C LYS A 93 5.97 -17.20 8.21
N ALA A 94 7.30 -17.19 8.37
CA ALA A 94 8.18 -16.18 7.83
C ALA A 94 8.47 -16.49 6.36
N VAL A 95 7.99 -15.64 5.46
CA VAL A 95 8.35 -15.68 4.04
C VAL A 95 9.67 -14.96 3.87
N MET A 96 10.69 -15.68 3.40
CA MET A 96 12.04 -15.17 3.18
C MET A 96 12.18 -14.62 1.76
N LEU A 97 12.50 -13.34 1.63
CA LEU A 97 12.62 -12.66 0.35
C LEU A 97 14.02 -12.06 0.19
N SER A 98 14.62 -12.28 -0.98
CA SER A 98 15.84 -11.60 -1.39
C SER A 98 15.53 -10.24 -2.03
N GLN A 99 16.55 -9.41 -2.21
CA GLN A 99 16.42 -8.17 -3.01
C GLN A 99 15.92 -8.49 -4.43
N TYR A 100 16.40 -9.57 -5.03
CA TYR A 100 16.00 -9.99 -6.37
C TYR A 100 14.50 -10.32 -6.43
N ASN A 101 13.95 -11.03 -5.44
CA ASN A 101 12.52 -11.34 -5.42
C ASN A 101 11.66 -10.06 -5.43
N ILE A 102 12.03 -9.06 -4.65
CA ILE A 102 11.30 -7.80 -4.56
C ILE A 102 11.44 -7.00 -5.85
N CYS A 103 12.68 -6.79 -6.32
CA CYS A 103 12.94 -5.96 -7.49
C CYS A 103 12.36 -6.56 -8.78
N SER A 104 12.39 -7.89 -8.95
CA SER A 104 11.81 -8.56 -10.12
C SER A 104 10.29 -8.37 -10.18
N ASN A 105 9.58 -8.46 -9.03
CA ASN A 105 8.16 -8.17 -8.97
C ASN A 105 7.85 -6.71 -9.29
N VAL A 106 8.58 -5.76 -8.70
CA VAL A 106 8.41 -4.33 -8.97
C VAL A 106 8.64 -4.05 -10.45
N SER A 107 9.70 -4.61 -11.05
CA SER A 107 9.99 -4.47 -12.48
C SER A 107 8.89 -5.06 -13.36
N ALA A 108 8.38 -6.26 -13.04
CA ALA A 108 7.28 -6.86 -13.78
C ALA A 108 6.00 -6.00 -13.74
N MET A 109 5.70 -5.36 -12.63
CA MET A 109 4.54 -4.47 -12.52
C MET A 109 4.63 -3.27 -13.46
N THR A 110 5.84 -2.77 -13.79
CA THR A 110 6.00 -1.65 -14.74
C THR A 110 5.55 -1.99 -16.17
N THR A 111 5.56 -3.27 -16.52
CA THR A 111 5.12 -3.73 -17.86
C THR A 111 3.61 -3.93 -17.95
N LEU A 112 2.94 -4.14 -16.82
CA LEU A 112 1.51 -4.47 -16.76
C LEU A 112 0.63 -3.26 -16.45
N ILE A 113 1.13 -2.32 -15.63
CA ILE A 113 0.36 -1.19 -15.13
C ILE A 113 0.67 0.03 -15.99
N LYS A 114 -0.36 0.59 -16.62
CA LYS A 114 -0.25 1.88 -17.32
C LYS A 114 -0.20 3.00 -16.29
N TYR A 115 0.82 3.85 -16.38
CA TYR A 115 1.02 4.96 -15.44
C TYR A 115 1.44 6.24 -16.16
N GLU A 116 1.22 7.38 -15.52
CA GLU A 116 1.56 8.71 -15.98
C GLU A 116 2.42 9.44 -14.94
N LYS A 117 3.19 10.43 -15.38
CA LYS A 117 4.15 11.15 -14.52
C LYS A 117 3.54 11.75 -13.24
N ASP A 118 2.27 12.20 -13.33
CA ASP A 118 1.59 12.89 -12.22
C ASP A 118 0.67 11.96 -11.41
N ASP A 119 0.85 10.67 -11.56
CA ASP A 119 0.05 9.70 -10.84
C ASP A 119 0.32 9.74 -9.34
N SER A 120 -0.73 9.40 -8.61
CA SER A 120 -0.71 9.35 -7.16
C SER A 120 -1.51 8.16 -6.65
N ILE A 121 -1.08 7.63 -5.51
CA ILE A 121 -1.73 6.49 -4.88
C ILE A 121 -2.06 6.82 -3.42
N LEU A 122 -3.20 6.31 -2.94
CA LEU A 122 -3.53 6.36 -1.53
C LEU A 122 -3.05 5.10 -0.81
N VAL A 123 -2.13 5.27 0.12
CA VAL A 123 -1.58 4.21 0.96
C VAL A 123 -2.38 4.16 2.26
N PHE A 124 -3.14 3.10 2.48
CA PHE A 124 -3.94 2.89 3.69
C PHE A 124 -3.90 1.44 4.19
N LEU A 125 -3.50 0.51 3.34
CA LEU A 125 -3.29 -0.87 3.75
C LEU A 125 -1.98 -0.99 4.56
N PRO A 126 -1.95 -1.85 5.58
CA PRO A 126 -0.74 -2.05 6.37
C PRO A 126 0.43 -2.57 5.53
N LEU A 127 1.56 -1.88 5.56
CA LEU A 127 2.73 -2.19 4.73
C LEU A 127 3.45 -3.49 5.11
N HIS A 128 3.07 -4.14 6.21
CA HIS A 128 3.56 -5.48 6.54
C HIS A 128 2.90 -6.60 5.71
N HIS A 129 1.86 -6.28 4.93
CA HIS A 129 1.30 -7.20 3.93
C HIS A 129 1.98 -7.02 2.58
N THR A 130 2.33 -8.13 1.92
CA THR A 130 3.04 -8.15 0.62
C THR A 130 2.37 -7.28 -0.44
N LEU A 131 1.06 -7.42 -0.65
CA LEU A 131 0.34 -6.63 -1.64
C LEU A 131 0.49 -5.12 -1.38
N ALA A 132 0.33 -4.68 -0.15
CA ALA A 132 0.47 -3.28 0.20
C ALA A 132 1.91 -2.80 0.06
N CYS A 133 2.87 -3.56 0.58
CA CYS A 133 4.29 -3.22 0.49
C CYS A 133 4.76 -3.12 -0.96
N LEU A 134 4.45 -4.11 -1.79
CA LEU A 134 4.91 -4.13 -3.18
C LEU A 134 4.13 -3.15 -4.06
N ALA A 135 2.79 -3.24 -4.09
CA ALA A 135 1.99 -2.53 -5.08
C ALA A 135 1.67 -1.08 -4.69
N SER A 136 1.45 -0.78 -3.39
CA SER A 136 1.12 0.58 -2.98
C SER A 136 2.32 1.41 -2.52
N PHE A 137 3.45 0.78 -2.21
CA PHE A 137 4.62 1.51 -1.74
C PHE A 137 5.83 1.35 -2.67
N LEU A 138 6.43 0.15 -2.76
CA LEU A 138 7.71 -0.03 -3.46
C LEU A 138 7.60 0.22 -4.97
N PHE A 139 6.57 -0.31 -5.63
CA PHE A 139 6.32 -0.04 -7.04
C PHE A 139 6.10 1.45 -7.29
N CYS A 140 5.23 2.09 -6.51
CA CYS A 140 4.93 3.52 -6.67
C CYS A 140 6.13 4.41 -6.37
N TYR A 141 6.94 4.02 -5.37
CA TYR A 141 8.21 4.70 -5.08
C TYR A 141 9.20 4.57 -6.25
N TYR A 142 9.32 3.36 -6.81
CA TYR A 142 10.22 3.08 -7.93
C TYR A 142 9.90 3.90 -9.18
N ILE A 143 8.61 4.05 -9.52
CA ILE A 143 8.18 4.81 -10.71
C ILE A 143 7.98 6.31 -10.44
N GLY A 144 8.17 6.77 -9.20
CA GLY A 144 8.08 8.17 -8.82
C GLY A 144 6.66 8.71 -8.64
N PHE A 145 5.70 7.87 -8.25
CA PHE A 145 4.34 8.32 -7.90
C PHE A 145 4.33 9.15 -6.63
N ARG A 146 3.36 10.06 -6.54
CA ARG A 146 3.05 10.73 -5.29
C ARG A 146 2.36 9.76 -4.33
N LEU A 147 3.05 9.42 -3.24
CA LEU A 147 2.51 8.60 -2.16
C LEU A 147 1.70 9.48 -1.21
N CYS A 148 0.40 9.24 -1.12
CA CYS A 148 -0.51 9.90 -0.19
C CYS A 148 -0.90 8.89 0.90
N PHE A 149 -0.60 9.19 2.15
CA PHE A 149 -0.98 8.34 3.27
C PHE A 149 -2.34 8.76 3.80
N ALA A 150 -3.22 7.79 4.03
CA ALA A 150 -4.54 8.08 4.58
C ALA A 150 -4.46 8.45 6.05
N ASP A 151 -5.21 9.45 6.48
CA ASP A 151 -5.30 9.88 7.88
C ASP A 151 -5.84 8.75 8.76
N SER A 152 -6.88 8.08 8.29
CA SER A 152 -7.46 6.89 8.92
C SER A 152 -8.26 6.06 7.90
N ILE A 153 -8.63 4.83 8.27
CA ILE A 153 -9.51 3.98 7.43
C ILE A 153 -10.87 4.67 7.18
N LYS A 154 -11.35 5.49 8.11
CA LYS A 154 -12.62 6.23 7.98
C LYS A 154 -12.52 7.37 6.97
N ASP A 155 -11.34 7.92 6.77
CA ASP A 155 -11.08 9.09 5.93
C ASP A 155 -10.68 8.73 4.50
N ILE A 156 -10.59 7.45 4.13
CA ILE A 156 -10.20 7.00 2.79
C ILE A 156 -10.99 7.75 1.69
N GLY A 157 -12.32 7.82 1.81
CA GLY A 157 -13.15 8.51 0.82
C GLY A 157 -12.84 10.02 0.71
N LYS A 158 -12.64 10.69 1.85
CA LYS A 158 -12.25 12.09 1.91
C LYS A 158 -10.88 12.31 1.29
N ASN A 159 -9.91 11.50 1.68
CA ASN A 159 -8.53 11.62 1.18
C ASN A 159 -8.42 11.31 -0.31
N MET A 160 -9.23 10.39 -0.86
CA MET A 160 -9.30 10.16 -2.31
C MET A 160 -9.66 11.43 -3.09
N VAL A 161 -10.64 12.19 -2.58
CA VAL A 161 -11.09 13.44 -3.21
C VAL A 161 -10.06 14.56 -3.01
N GLU A 162 -9.58 14.73 -1.79
CA GLU A 162 -8.64 15.78 -1.39
C GLU A 162 -7.33 15.70 -2.18
N TYR A 163 -6.73 14.51 -2.25
CA TYR A 163 -5.47 14.28 -2.95
C TYR A 163 -5.63 14.03 -4.45
N LYS A 164 -6.89 13.89 -4.94
CA LYS A 164 -7.20 13.59 -6.35
C LYS A 164 -6.38 12.40 -6.85
N ILE A 165 -6.39 11.30 -6.11
CA ILE A 165 -5.59 10.12 -6.42
C ILE A 165 -5.99 9.49 -7.75
N SER A 166 -5.02 8.89 -8.45
CA SER A 166 -5.24 8.20 -9.74
C SER A 166 -5.21 6.69 -9.61
N GLY A 167 -4.58 6.16 -8.58
CA GLY A 167 -4.48 4.73 -8.30
C GLY A 167 -4.89 4.36 -6.88
N LEU A 168 -5.38 3.14 -6.71
CA LEU A 168 -5.72 2.58 -5.41
C LEU A 168 -5.30 1.11 -5.36
N VAL A 169 -4.67 0.70 -4.26
CA VAL A 169 -4.49 -0.71 -3.94
C VAL A 169 -5.39 -1.06 -2.77
N CYS A 170 -6.26 -2.04 -2.94
CA CYS A 170 -7.24 -2.35 -1.91
C CYS A 170 -7.63 -3.83 -1.85
N VAL A 171 -8.40 -4.17 -0.84
CA VAL A 171 -9.01 -5.50 -0.65
C VAL A 171 -10.48 -5.48 -1.08
N PRO A 172 -11.09 -6.64 -1.41
CA PRO A 172 -12.47 -6.72 -1.90
C PRO A 172 -13.51 -5.99 -1.04
N ALA A 173 -13.35 -6.01 0.29
CA ALA A 173 -14.27 -5.33 1.20
C ALA A 173 -14.37 -3.81 0.95
N VAL A 174 -13.25 -3.16 0.61
CA VAL A 174 -13.23 -1.73 0.27
C VAL A 174 -13.96 -1.48 -1.06
N LEU A 175 -13.72 -2.33 -2.07
CA LEU A 175 -14.42 -2.25 -3.36
C LEU A 175 -15.94 -2.39 -3.21
N GLU A 176 -16.39 -3.32 -2.36
CA GLU A 176 -17.82 -3.49 -2.10
C GLU A 176 -18.45 -2.26 -1.43
N ILE A 177 -17.73 -1.62 -0.50
CA ILE A 177 -18.18 -0.38 0.14
C ILE A 177 -18.31 0.73 -0.92
N MET A 178 -17.29 0.92 -1.75
CA MET A 178 -17.29 1.90 -2.84
C MET A 178 -18.44 1.63 -3.83
N TYR A 179 -18.61 0.38 -4.25
CA TYR A 179 -19.72 -0.05 -5.10
C TYR A 179 -21.09 0.33 -4.51
N ARG A 180 -21.31 -0.03 -3.22
CA ARG A 180 -22.56 0.27 -2.53
C ARG A 180 -22.80 1.78 -2.42
N GLN A 181 -21.75 2.57 -2.21
CA GLN A 181 -21.84 4.04 -2.17
C GLN A 181 -22.24 4.61 -3.53
N ILE A 182 -21.64 4.14 -4.63
CA ILE A 182 -22.05 4.54 -6.00
C ILE A 182 -23.53 4.26 -6.21
N ILE A 183 -23.96 3.02 -6.00
CA ILE A 183 -25.35 2.60 -6.24
C ILE A 183 -26.33 3.36 -5.35
N ARG A 184 -26.01 3.59 -4.08
CA ARG A 184 -26.86 4.41 -3.17
C ARG A 184 -26.93 5.85 -3.63
N GLY A 185 -25.84 6.46 -4.02
CA GLY A 185 -25.80 7.84 -4.52
C GLY A 185 -26.65 8.02 -5.78
N VAL A 186 -26.52 7.11 -6.74
CA VAL A 186 -27.31 7.11 -7.97
C VAL A 186 -28.81 6.89 -7.69
N LYS A 187 -29.17 5.99 -6.77
CA LYS A 187 -30.57 5.78 -6.37
C LYS A 187 -31.14 7.00 -5.67
N LYS A 188 -30.37 7.61 -4.75
CA LYS A 188 -30.81 8.83 -4.02
C LYS A 188 -31.06 10.01 -4.97
N SER A 189 -30.28 10.11 -6.05
CA SER A 189 -30.49 11.17 -7.07
C SER A 189 -31.69 10.93 -8.02
N GLY A 190 -32.40 9.80 -7.90
CA GLY A 190 -33.47 9.42 -8.80
C GLY A 190 -33.05 8.99 -10.21
N LYS A 191 -31.74 8.92 -10.48
CA LYS A 191 -31.19 8.69 -11.82
C LYS A 191 -30.79 7.21 -12.09
N TYR A 192 -31.32 6.28 -11.31
CA TYR A 192 -30.86 4.87 -11.38
C TYR A 192 -31.13 4.22 -12.74
N THR A 193 -32.31 4.46 -13.34
CA THR A 193 -32.66 3.94 -14.67
C THR A 193 -31.76 4.54 -15.75
N ALA A 194 -31.57 5.86 -15.74
CA ALA A 194 -30.64 6.53 -16.65
C ALA A 194 -29.20 6.01 -16.52
N PHE A 195 -28.75 5.76 -15.29
CA PHE A 195 -27.44 5.20 -15.03
C PHE A 195 -27.27 3.80 -15.63
N LYS A 196 -28.28 2.93 -15.48
CA LYS A 196 -28.25 1.60 -16.13
C LYS A 196 -28.18 1.70 -17.66
N PHE A 197 -28.97 2.62 -18.26
CA PHE A 197 -28.92 2.86 -19.70
C PHE A 197 -27.52 3.34 -20.12
N LEU A 198 -26.93 4.28 -19.40
CA LEU A 198 -25.57 4.76 -19.66
C LEU A 198 -24.54 3.64 -19.55
N CYS A 199 -24.66 2.72 -18.58
CA CYS A 199 -23.78 1.56 -18.47
C CYS A 199 -23.91 0.64 -19.70
N ALA A 200 -25.12 0.34 -20.14
CA ALA A 200 -25.34 -0.48 -21.34
C ALA A 200 -24.78 0.20 -22.60
N PHE A 201 -25.04 1.51 -22.74
CA PHE A 201 -24.52 2.32 -23.86
C PHE A 201 -22.98 2.40 -23.84
N SER A 202 -22.39 2.59 -22.69
CA SER A 202 -20.93 2.59 -22.51
C SER A 202 -20.31 1.27 -22.97
N ASN A 203 -20.87 0.15 -22.55
CA ASN A 203 -20.39 -1.18 -22.94
C ASN A 203 -20.56 -1.43 -24.45
N PHE A 204 -21.66 -0.95 -25.04
CA PHE A 204 -21.89 -1.00 -26.47
C PHE A 204 -20.82 -0.21 -27.25
N LEU A 205 -20.50 1.00 -26.83
CA LEU A 205 -19.45 1.80 -27.46
C LEU A 205 -18.06 1.15 -27.32
N MET A 206 -17.78 0.56 -26.16
CA MET A 206 -16.53 -0.17 -25.94
C MET A 206 -16.35 -1.38 -26.86
N PHE A 207 -17.45 -2.03 -27.27
CA PHE A 207 -17.40 -3.09 -28.28
C PHE A 207 -16.85 -2.57 -29.62
N PHE A 208 -17.11 -1.30 -29.96
CA PHE A 208 -16.53 -0.63 -31.15
C PHE A 208 -15.22 0.10 -30.86
N HIS A 209 -14.54 -0.18 -29.73
CA HIS A 209 -13.30 0.47 -29.31
C HIS A 209 -13.42 2.00 -29.08
N ILE A 210 -14.66 2.51 -28.89
CA ILE A 210 -14.91 3.92 -28.61
C ILE A 210 -14.98 4.12 -27.09
N ASP A 211 -13.90 4.66 -26.49
CA ASP A 211 -13.85 4.90 -25.05
C ASP A 211 -14.19 6.35 -24.68
N ILE A 212 -15.43 6.53 -24.25
CA ILE A 212 -15.92 7.79 -23.67
C ILE A 212 -16.38 7.63 -22.21
N ARG A 213 -16.05 6.49 -21.57
CA ARG A 213 -16.48 6.12 -20.22
C ARG A 213 -16.28 7.26 -19.23
N ARG A 214 -15.10 7.84 -19.19
CA ARG A 214 -14.76 8.92 -18.24
C ARG A 214 -15.56 10.20 -18.45
N LYS A 215 -16.01 10.50 -19.67
CA LYS A 215 -16.91 11.63 -19.96
C LYS A 215 -18.33 11.32 -19.50
N LEU A 216 -18.84 10.12 -19.79
CA LEU A 216 -20.18 9.68 -19.43
C LEU A 216 -20.38 9.61 -17.91
N PHE A 217 -19.37 9.11 -17.17
CA PHE A 217 -19.46 8.89 -15.73
C PHE A 217 -18.71 9.93 -14.90
N LYS A 218 -18.43 11.11 -15.46
CA LYS A 218 -17.68 12.18 -14.78
C LYS A 218 -18.19 12.46 -13.38
N GLN A 219 -19.52 12.60 -13.19
CA GLN A 219 -20.13 12.87 -11.88
C GLN A 219 -19.85 11.76 -10.85
N VAL A 220 -19.77 10.51 -11.28
CA VAL A 220 -19.41 9.37 -10.41
C VAL A 220 -17.95 9.41 -10.08
N LEU A 221 -17.09 9.67 -11.06
CA LEU A 221 -15.65 9.75 -10.88
C LEU A 221 -15.21 10.94 -10.01
N ASP A 222 -15.93 12.06 -10.08
CA ASP A 222 -15.67 13.22 -9.25
C ASP A 222 -15.82 12.92 -7.74
N ASN A 223 -16.67 11.93 -7.37
CA ASN A 223 -16.75 11.45 -5.98
C ASN A 223 -15.48 10.71 -5.50
N PHE A 224 -14.58 10.37 -6.42
CA PHE A 224 -13.25 9.80 -6.13
C PHE A 224 -12.12 10.78 -6.47
N GLY A 225 -12.41 12.08 -6.57
CA GLY A 225 -11.45 13.11 -6.92
C GLY A 225 -11.22 13.32 -8.42
N GLY A 226 -11.98 12.65 -9.30
CA GLY A 226 -12.02 12.82 -10.75
C GLY A 226 -10.82 12.21 -11.51
N LYS A 227 -9.74 11.83 -10.83
CA LYS A 227 -8.52 11.29 -11.46
C LYS A 227 -8.37 9.78 -11.36
N MET A 228 -9.17 9.09 -10.53
CA MET A 228 -9.08 7.64 -10.35
C MET A 228 -9.13 6.90 -11.70
N ARG A 229 -8.10 6.09 -12.01
CA ARG A 229 -7.97 5.36 -13.27
C ARG A 229 -7.76 3.87 -13.08
N THR A 230 -7.02 3.49 -12.05
CA THR A 230 -6.60 2.10 -11.86
C THR A 230 -6.83 1.69 -10.41
N ILE A 231 -7.41 0.51 -10.24
CA ILE A 231 -7.52 -0.13 -8.93
C ILE A 231 -6.88 -1.51 -9.02
N ILE A 232 -5.88 -1.73 -8.17
CA ILE A 232 -5.27 -3.04 -7.97
C ILE A 232 -5.94 -3.67 -6.74
N TYR A 233 -6.48 -4.87 -6.88
CA TYR A 233 -7.15 -5.56 -5.78
C TYR A 233 -6.65 -6.99 -5.64
N GLY A 234 -6.63 -7.50 -4.42
CA GLY A 234 -6.13 -8.85 -4.15
C GLY A 234 -6.51 -9.35 -2.77
N SER A 235 -5.86 -10.42 -2.35
CA SER A 235 -6.04 -11.12 -1.06
C SER A 235 -7.32 -11.97 -0.94
N ALA A 236 -8.36 -11.74 -1.76
CA ALA A 236 -9.57 -12.57 -1.82
C ALA A 236 -10.31 -12.38 -3.14
N ALA A 237 -11.27 -13.26 -3.41
CA ALA A 237 -12.15 -13.16 -4.57
C ALA A 237 -13.08 -11.93 -4.43
N THR A 238 -13.34 -11.26 -5.55
CA THR A 238 -14.25 -10.11 -5.66
C THR A 238 -15.44 -10.48 -6.54
N ASP A 239 -16.64 -10.01 -6.17
CA ASP A 239 -17.85 -10.22 -6.96
C ASP A 239 -17.69 -9.59 -8.36
N LYS A 240 -17.97 -10.38 -9.40
CA LYS A 240 -17.84 -9.97 -10.80
C LYS A 240 -18.64 -8.69 -11.12
N LYS A 241 -19.80 -8.48 -10.47
CA LYS A 241 -20.61 -7.26 -10.67
C LYS A 241 -19.90 -5.99 -10.19
N VAL A 242 -19.08 -6.09 -9.14
CA VAL A 242 -18.28 -4.98 -8.63
C VAL A 242 -17.20 -4.62 -9.64
N ILE A 243 -16.44 -5.60 -10.09
CA ILE A 243 -15.40 -5.43 -11.11
C ILE A 243 -16.00 -4.84 -12.40
N HIS A 244 -17.12 -5.42 -12.86
CA HIS A 244 -17.79 -4.97 -14.07
C HIS A 244 -18.23 -3.50 -13.97
N LEU A 245 -18.79 -3.07 -12.83
CA LEU A 245 -19.19 -1.67 -12.66
C LEU A 245 -18.00 -0.72 -12.77
N PHE A 246 -16.90 -0.99 -12.05
CA PHE A 246 -15.72 -0.12 -12.08
C PHE A 246 -15.13 -0.03 -13.50
N ASN A 247 -15.00 -1.16 -14.20
CA ASN A 247 -14.56 -1.15 -15.60
C ASN A 247 -15.52 -0.35 -16.49
N THR A 248 -16.84 -0.50 -16.31
CA THR A 248 -17.87 0.22 -17.10
C THR A 248 -17.80 1.73 -16.91
N ILE A 249 -17.44 2.22 -15.73
CA ILE A 249 -17.33 3.66 -15.47
C ILE A 249 -15.93 4.24 -15.79
N GLY A 250 -15.02 3.41 -16.34
CA GLY A 250 -13.70 3.86 -16.81
C GLY A 250 -12.61 3.82 -15.75
N ILE A 251 -12.70 2.87 -14.81
CA ILE A 251 -11.62 2.53 -13.87
C ILE A 251 -11.14 1.12 -14.20
N ASP A 252 -9.86 0.99 -14.56
CA ASP A 252 -9.25 -0.28 -14.91
C ASP A 252 -9.01 -1.12 -13.64
N MET A 253 -9.55 -2.34 -13.62
CA MET A 253 -9.49 -3.25 -12.49
C MET A 253 -8.41 -4.31 -12.72
N LEU A 254 -7.37 -4.32 -11.90
CA LEU A 254 -6.27 -5.27 -11.98
C LEU A 254 -6.27 -6.18 -10.76
N GLN A 255 -6.37 -7.48 -11.00
CA GLN A 255 -6.32 -8.46 -9.91
C GLN A 255 -4.88 -8.88 -9.63
N GLY A 256 -4.42 -8.65 -8.41
CA GLY A 256 -3.18 -9.19 -7.88
C GLY A 256 -3.42 -10.57 -7.24
N TYR A 257 -2.61 -11.55 -7.63
CA TYR A 257 -2.58 -12.87 -7.01
C TYR A 257 -1.16 -13.15 -6.52
N GLY A 258 -1.05 -13.59 -5.27
CA GLY A 258 0.24 -13.93 -4.67
C GLY A 258 0.17 -14.00 -3.14
N LEU A 259 1.30 -14.27 -2.54
CA LEU A 259 1.53 -14.33 -1.09
C LEU A 259 2.43 -13.19 -0.65
#